data_42a595120dfbb3c0275ea2560b85090b
#
_entry.id   42a595120dfbb3c0275ea2560b85090b
#
_cell.length_a   1.000
_cell.length_b   1.000
_cell.length_c   1.000
_cell.angle_alpha   90.00
_cell.angle_beta   90.00
_cell.angle_gamma   90.00
#
_symmetry.space_group_name_H-M   'P 1'
#
loop_
_entity.id
_entity.type
_entity.pdbx_description
1 polymer ?
#
loop_
_entity_poly.entity_id
_entity_poly.type
_entity_poly.pdbx_seq_one_letter_code
_entity_poly.pdbx_strand_id
1 'polypeptide(L)'
;MKKLLLSFLAISMSALVAQAFSIEALRFHCADDTTKINQILHEAVSNTSLKSAGSYMSFFADKLLGTPYVAHTLEGDREYLSINVDQLDCTTFVETLAALTKAAKAKSPSWYAYASALESIRYHSGHIDGYAS
;
A
#
# COMPACT_ATOMS: atom_id res chain seq x y z
N MET A 1 13.30 28.68 -54.02
CA MET A 1 12.24 27.77 -53.60
C MET A 1 12.75 26.97 -52.41
N LYS A 2 12.43 27.43 -51.21
CA LYS A 2 12.84 26.77 -49.93
C LYS A 2 11.71 25.85 -49.49
N LYS A 3 11.94 24.53 -49.53
CA LYS A 3 10.99 23.54 -48.98
C LYS A 3 11.17 23.47 -47.46
N LEU A 4 10.19 23.94 -46.74
CA LEU A 4 10.07 23.76 -45.30
C LEU A 4 9.70 22.30 -45.03
N LEU A 5 10.61 21.53 -44.43
CA LEU A 5 10.32 20.22 -43.85
C LEU A 5 9.79 20.45 -42.44
N LEU A 6 8.49 20.34 -42.25
CA LEU A 6 7.89 20.24 -40.93
C LEU A 6 8.13 18.80 -40.41
N SER A 7 9.09 18.66 -39.51
CA SER A 7 9.22 17.46 -38.67
C SER A 7 8.13 17.46 -37.60
N PHE A 8 7.13 16.62 -37.80
CA PHE A 8 6.18 16.27 -36.72
C PHE A 8 6.89 15.39 -35.73
N LEU A 9 7.29 16.00 -34.60
CA LEU A 9 7.76 15.28 -33.42
C LEU A 9 6.52 14.72 -32.70
N ALA A 10 6.18 13.47 -33.00
CA ALA A 10 5.15 12.74 -32.27
C ALA A 10 5.68 12.44 -30.86
N ILE A 11 5.34 13.29 -29.91
CA ILE A 11 5.52 13.00 -28.49
C ILE A 11 4.50 11.93 -28.13
N SER A 12 4.95 10.68 -28.10
CA SER A 12 4.18 9.58 -27.50
C SER A 12 4.13 9.81 -25.98
N MET A 13 3.10 10.48 -25.53
CA MET A 13 2.73 10.55 -24.13
C MET A 13 2.23 9.15 -23.71
N SER A 14 3.13 8.31 -23.23
CA SER A 14 2.76 7.10 -22.54
C SER A 14 2.03 7.53 -21.27
N ALA A 15 0.70 7.54 -21.33
CA ALA A 15 -0.14 7.71 -20.16
C ALA A 15 0.13 6.52 -19.24
N LEU A 16 0.92 6.74 -18.20
CA LEU A 16 1.03 5.82 -17.07
C LEU A 16 -0.33 5.86 -16.38
N VAL A 17 -1.21 4.93 -16.75
CA VAL A 17 -2.48 4.73 -16.06
C VAL A 17 -2.10 4.19 -14.69
N ALA A 18 -1.98 5.09 -13.72
CA ALA A 18 -1.99 4.70 -12.33
C ALA A 18 -3.36 4.06 -12.08
N GLN A 19 -3.37 2.74 -11.92
CA GLN A 19 -4.59 2.03 -11.54
C GLN A 19 -4.99 2.53 -10.15
N ALA A 20 -6.02 3.39 -10.15
CA ALA A 20 -6.62 3.86 -8.91
C ALA A 20 -7.47 2.72 -8.35
N PHE A 21 -7.35 2.45 -7.04
CA PHE A 21 -8.28 1.59 -6.34
C PHE A 21 -9.71 2.03 -6.61
N SER A 22 -10.60 1.07 -6.77
CA SER A 22 -12.01 1.34 -6.55
C SER A 22 -12.19 1.60 -5.05
N ILE A 23 -12.59 2.82 -4.67
CA ILE A 23 -12.89 3.18 -3.28
C ILE A 23 -13.94 2.24 -2.69
N GLU A 24 -14.83 1.71 -3.53
CA GLU A 24 -15.86 0.73 -3.15
C GLU A 24 -15.29 -0.63 -2.70
N ALA A 25 -14.06 -0.94 -3.08
CA ALA A 25 -13.37 -2.17 -2.69
C ALA A 25 -12.56 -2.02 -1.39
N LEU A 26 -12.46 -0.82 -0.80
CA LEU A 26 -11.77 -0.57 0.47
C LEU A 26 -12.71 -0.74 1.67
N ARG A 27 -12.22 -1.40 2.72
CA ARG A 27 -12.89 -1.49 4.01
C ARG A 27 -11.91 -1.13 5.11
N PHE A 28 -12.18 -0.04 5.82
CA PHE A 28 -11.40 0.39 6.98
C PHE A 28 -12.00 -0.23 8.25
N HIS A 29 -11.13 -0.68 9.15
CA HIS A 29 -11.55 -1.16 10.48
C HIS A 29 -11.95 0.01 11.37
N CYS A 30 -11.15 1.08 11.38
CA CYS A 30 -11.38 2.29 12.15
C CYS A 30 -11.32 3.54 11.26
N ALA A 31 -12.00 4.61 11.67
CA ALA A 31 -11.99 5.89 10.97
C ALA A 31 -10.60 6.55 10.96
N ASP A 32 -9.74 6.21 11.91
CA ASP A 32 -8.39 6.76 12.08
C ASP A 32 -7.27 5.89 11.51
N ASP A 33 -7.58 4.73 10.89
CA ASP A 33 -6.59 3.85 10.25
C ASP A 33 -5.64 4.61 9.31
N THR A 34 -6.19 5.49 8.47
CA THR A 34 -5.38 6.28 7.53
C THR A 34 -4.42 7.24 8.24
N THR A 35 -4.86 7.82 9.34
CA THR A 35 -4.04 8.74 10.17
C THR A 35 -2.91 7.97 10.85
N LYS A 36 -3.19 6.82 11.45
CA LYS A 36 -2.21 5.96 12.09
C LYS A 36 -1.15 5.48 11.10
N ILE A 37 -1.57 4.99 9.94
CA ILE A 37 -0.66 4.54 8.88
C ILE A 37 0.24 5.69 8.43
N ASN A 38 -0.31 6.87 8.15
CA ASN A 38 0.47 8.04 7.73
C ASN A 38 1.48 8.47 8.81
N GLN A 39 1.10 8.43 10.09
CA GLN A 39 1.98 8.77 11.19
C GLN A 39 3.16 7.79 11.27
N ILE A 40 2.90 6.49 11.26
CA ILE A 40 3.94 5.44 11.31
C ILE A 40 4.89 5.56 10.11
N LEU A 41 4.36 5.80 8.92
CA LEU A 41 5.16 6.02 7.71
C LEU A 41 6.02 7.29 7.81
N HIS A 42 5.48 8.39 8.31
CA HIS A 42 6.22 9.63 8.50
C HIS A 42 7.39 9.44 9.47
N GLU A 43 7.18 8.74 10.57
CA GLU A 43 8.23 8.43 11.53
C GLU A 43 9.33 7.55 10.90
N ALA A 44 8.95 6.54 10.12
CA ALA A 44 9.89 5.66 9.43
C ALA A 44 10.74 6.42 8.40
N VAL A 45 10.12 7.28 7.59
CA VAL A 45 10.83 8.05 6.54
C VAL A 45 11.77 9.10 7.15
N SER A 46 11.40 9.66 8.29
CA SER A 46 12.23 10.61 9.03
C SER A 46 13.40 9.95 9.76
N ASN A 47 13.38 8.63 9.92
CA ASN A 47 14.43 7.89 10.62
C ASN A 47 15.58 7.52 9.68
N THR A 48 16.63 8.32 9.71
CA THR A 48 17.80 8.15 8.84
C THR A 48 18.64 6.90 9.12
N SER A 49 18.37 6.16 10.19
CA SER A 49 19.04 4.89 10.51
C SER A 49 18.48 3.70 9.72
N LEU A 50 17.26 3.81 9.21
CA LEU A 50 16.62 2.74 8.44
C LEU A 50 17.14 2.71 7.01
N LYS A 51 17.92 1.68 6.66
CA LYS A 51 18.58 1.56 5.36
C LYS A 51 18.13 0.35 4.55
N SER A 52 17.84 -0.75 5.20
CA SER A 52 17.45 -2.02 4.57
C SER A 52 15.97 -2.32 4.75
N ALA A 53 15.41 -3.22 3.93
CA ALA A 53 14.05 -3.72 4.12
C ALA A 53 13.88 -4.32 5.53
N GLY A 54 14.87 -5.08 6.00
CA GLY A 54 14.82 -5.67 7.35
C GLY A 54 14.77 -4.62 8.46
N SER A 55 15.52 -3.50 8.35
CA SER A 55 15.46 -2.43 9.35
C SER A 55 14.09 -1.74 9.37
N TYR A 56 13.47 -1.54 8.21
CA TYR A 56 12.09 -1.03 8.13
C TYR A 56 11.09 -2.01 8.73
N MET A 57 11.19 -3.30 8.41
CA MET A 57 10.29 -4.32 8.96
C MET A 57 10.40 -4.40 10.48
N SER A 58 11.62 -4.39 11.04
CA SER A 58 11.82 -4.37 12.50
C SER A 58 11.22 -3.12 13.14
N PHE A 59 11.44 -1.94 12.54
CA PHE A 59 10.85 -0.69 13.01
C PHE A 59 9.32 -0.75 13.05
N PHE A 60 8.69 -1.23 11.99
CA PHE A 60 7.23 -1.36 11.93
C PHE A 60 6.71 -2.43 12.91
N ALA A 61 7.44 -3.53 13.09
CA ALA A 61 7.08 -4.53 14.08
C ALA A 61 7.08 -3.94 15.50
N ASP A 62 8.08 -3.13 15.85
CA ASP A 62 8.14 -2.42 17.13
C ASP A 62 6.96 -1.45 17.30
N LYS A 63 6.55 -0.76 16.24
CA LYS A 63 5.38 0.15 16.26
C LYS A 63 4.05 -0.57 16.46
N LEU A 64 3.96 -1.81 16.06
CA LEU A 64 2.76 -2.64 16.18
C LEU A 64 2.79 -3.56 17.42
N LEU A 65 3.80 -3.45 18.29
CA LEU A 65 3.84 -4.19 19.55
C LEU A 65 2.62 -3.87 20.41
N GLY A 66 1.99 -4.92 20.94
CA GLY A 66 0.79 -4.79 21.77
C GLY A 66 -0.51 -4.75 20.99
N THR A 67 -0.47 -4.80 19.66
CA THR A 67 -1.68 -4.97 18.83
C THR A 67 -2.35 -6.29 19.18
N PRO A 68 -3.66 -6.30 19.50
CA PRO A 68 -4.40 -7.53 19.82
C PRO A 68 -4.36 -8.55 18.69
N TYR A 69 -4.17 -9.82 19.06
CA TYR A 69 -4.34 -10.93 18.12
C TYR A 69 -5.83 -11.18 17.88
N VAL A 70 -6.29 -11.00 16.65
CA VAL A 70 -7.67 -11.27 16.24
C VAL A 70 -7.65 -11.97 14.89
N ALA A 71 -8.20 -13.17 14.85
CA ALA A 71 -8.38 -13.93 13.62
C ALA A 71 -9.61 -13.47 12.83
N HIS A 72 -9.70 -13.85 11.56
CA HIS A 72 -10.88 -13.62 10.70
C HIS A 72 -11.22 -12.16 10.43
N THR A 73 -10.26 -11.26 10.53
CA THR A 73 -10.47 -9.81 10.28
C THR A 73 -10.68 -9.46 8.80
N LEU A 74 -10.42 -10.39 7.89
CA LEU A 74 -10.58 -10.19 6.43
C LEU A 74 -11.95 -10.65 5.93
N GLU A 75 -12.69 -11.43 6.71
CA GLU A 75 -13.96 -12.00 6.28
C GLU A 75 -15.06 -10.96 6.14
N GLY A 76 -15.99 -11.16 5.19
CA GLY A 76 -17.10 -10.28 4.91
C GLY A 76 -18.12 -10.89 3.95
N ASP A 77 -19.17 -10.15 3.64
CA ASP A 77 -20.22 -10.49 2.70
C ASP A 77 -19.72 -10.55 1.24
N ARG A 78 -18.68 -9.82 0.97
CA ARG A 78 -17.91 -9.85 -0.29
C ARG A 78 -16.43 -9.57 0.02
N GLU A 79 -15.58 -9.74 -0.96
CA GLU A 79 -14.18 -9.44 -0.79
C GLU A 79 -13.90 -7.94 -0.83
N TYR A 80 -13.11 -7.49 0.14
CA TYR A 80 -12.63 -6.12 0.28
C TYR A 80 -11.14 -6.11 0.55
N LEU A 81 -10.45 -5.08 0.08
CA LEU A 81 -9.15 -4.75 0.62
C LEU A 81 -9.34 -4.18 2.03
N SER A 82 -9.27 -5.05 3.03
CA SER A 82 -9.42 -4.66 4.43
C SER A 82 -8.16 -3.99 4.95
N ILE A 83 -8.31 -2.75 5.41
CA ILE A 83 -7.29 -1.95 6.08
C ILE A 83 -7.55 -2.02 7.59
N ASN A 84 -6.65 -2.65 8.31
CA ASN A 84 -6.73 -2.82 9.77
C ASN A 84 -5.31 -2.91 10.33
N VAL A 85 -4.94 -1.99 11.20
CA VAL A 85 -3.65 -1.96 11.89
C VAL A 85 -3.80 -2.11 13.40
N ASP A 86 -5.03 -2.30 13.88
CA ASP A 86 -5.37 -2.39 15.30
C ASP A 86 -5.67 -3.81 15.77
N GLN A 87 -5.92 -4.74 14.85
CA GLN A 87 -6.21 -6.14 15.13
C GLN A 87 -5.57 -7.00 14.04
N LEU A 88 -4.62 -7.82 14.40
CA LEU A 88 -3.82 -8.58 13.45
C LEU A 88 -3.70 -10.05 13.89
N ASP A 89 -3.69 -10.96 12.94
CA ASP A 89 -3.22 -12.32 13.12
C ASP A 89 -1.80 -12.48 12.55
N CYS A 90 -1.26 -13.68 12.57
CA CYS A 90 0.11 -13.93 12.09
C CYS A 90 0.29 -13.60 10.60
N THR A 91 -0.71 -13.85 9.77
CA THR A 91 -0.66 -13.57 8.32
C THR A 91 -0.79 -12.08 8.06
N THR A 92 -1.83 -11.45 8.58
CA THR A 92 -2.10 -10.03 8.39
C THR A 92 -1.01 -9.15 9.01
N PHE A 93 -0.36 -9.59 10.09
CA PHE A 93 0.81 -8.92 10.65
C PHE A 93 1.97 -8.87 9.65
N VAL A 94 2.35 -10.02 9.08
CA VAL A 94 3.46 -10.07 8.11
C VAL A 94 3.14 -9.28 6.84
N GLU A 95 1.92 -9.36 6.33
CA GLU A 95 1.45 -8.58 5.18
C GLU A 95 1.53 -7.08 5.47
N THR A 96 1.09 -6.66 6.66
CA THR A 96 1.14 -5.26 7.12
C THR A 96 2.58 -4.75 7.16
N LEU A 97 3.52 -5.51 7.74
CA LEU A 97 4.94 -5.14 7.77
C LEU A 97 5.53 -4.99 6.36
N ALA A 98 5.22 -5.93 5.47
CA ALA A 98 5.69 -5.88 4.10
C ALA A 98 5.11 -4.70 3.33
N ALA A 99 3.80 -4.43 3.49
CA ALA A 99 3.12 -3.31 2.85
C ALA A 99 3.63 -1.95 3.35
N LEU A 100 3.80 -1.78 4.67
CA LEU A 100 4.41 -0.58 5.26
C LEU A 100 5.83 -0.35 4.75
N THR A 101 6.63 -1.42 4.65
CA THR A 101 8.00 -1.34 4.12
C THR A 101 8.02 -0.89 2.66
N LYS A 102 7.14 -1.42 1.80
CA LYS A 102 7.00 -0.97 0.42
C LYS A 102 6.54 0.48 0.34
N ALA A 103 5.54 0.86 1.15
CA ALA A 103 5.00 2.21 1.20
C ALA A 103 6.03 3.26 1.66
N ALA A 104 6.84 2.94 2.66
CA ALA A 104 7.90 3.83 3.15
C ALA A 104 8.97 4.12 2.08
N LYS A 105 9.18 3.20 1.13
CA LYS A 105 10.14 3.31 0.02
C LYS A 105 9.51 3.87 -1.26
N ALA A 106 8.22 4.19 -1.25
CA ALA A 106 7.54 4.81 -2.38
C ALA A 106 7.97 6.28 -2.56
N LYS A 107 7.75 6.84 -3.75
CA LYS A 107 8.02 8.27 -4.02
C LYS A 107 7.19 9.21 -3.14
N SER A 108 5.98 8.78 -2.77
CA SER A 108 5.05 9.51 -1.92
C SER A 108 4.50 8.56 -0.85
N PRO A 109 5.22 8.37 0.26
CA PRO A 109 4.78 7.53 1.36
C PRO A 109 3.47 8.02 1.95
N SER A 110 2.46 7.15 1.97
CA SER A 110 1.12 7.49 2.42
C SER A 110 0.30 6.22 2.69
N TRP A 111 -0.84 6.37 3.37
CA TRP A 111 -1.80 5.29 3.54
C TRP A 111 -2.26 4.70 2.19
N TYR A 112 -2.32 5.52 1.14
CA TYR A 112 -2.65 5.06 -0.20
C TYR A 112 -1.55 4.17 -0.80
N ALA A 113 -0.28 4.54 -0.63
CA ALA A 113 0.85 3.70 -1.01
C ALA A 113 0.88 2.39 -0.22
N TYR A 114 0.50 2.42 1.07
CA TYR A 114 0.32 1.23 1.89
C TYR A 114 -0.80 0.33 1.35
N ALA A 115 -1.98 0.88 1.07
CA ALA A 115 -3.10 0.13 0.53
C ALA A 115 -2.75 -0.52 -0.82
N SER A 116 -2.07 0.21 -1.71
CA SER A 116 -1.59 -0.32 -2.99
C SER A 116 -0.58 -1.47 -2.81
N ALA A 117 0.32 -1.31 -1.87
CA ALA A 117 1.28 -2.37 -1.55
C ALA A 117 0.58 -3.62 -0.99
N LEU A 118 -0.39 -3.43 -0.09
CA LEU A 118 -1.16 -4.50 0.53
C LEU A 118 -1.98 -5.27 -0.50
N GLU A 119 -2.67 -4.57 -1.42
CA GLU A 119 -3.38 -5.18 -2.53
C GLU A 119 -2.45 -6.06 -3.37
N SER A 120 -1.27 -5.53 -3.74
CA SER A 120 -0.28 -6.30 -4.52
C SER A 120 0.30 -7.52 -3.80
N ILE A 121 0.17 -7.58 -2.47
CA ILE A 121 0.62 -8.73 -1.66
C ILE A 121 -0.48 -9.77 -1.54
N ARG A 122 -1.73 -9.36 -1.32
CA ARG A 122 -2.86 -10.24 -1.05
C ARG A 122 -3.46 -10.87 -2.28
N TYR A 123 -3.46 -10.14 -3.41
CA TYR A 123 -4.23 -10.55 -4.58
C TYR A 123 -3.35 -10.92 -5.75
N HIS A 124 -3.71 -12.00 -6.44
CA HIS A 124 -3.04 -12.43 -7.66
C HIS A 124 -3.14 -11.32 -8.71
N SER A 125 -2.04 -11.00 -9.36
CA SER A 125 -1.95 -9.88 -10.30
C SER A 125 -2.21 -8.49 -9.68
N GLY A 126 -2.30 -8.38 -8.35
CA GLY A 126 -2.50 -7.11 -7.64
C GLY A 126 -3.89 -6.51 -7.81
N HIS A 127 -4.92 -7.33 -8.05
CA HIS A 127 -6.30 -6.88 -8.18
C HIS A 127 -7.26 -7.79 -7.42
N ILE A 128 -8.27 -7.17 -6.80
CA ILE A 128 -9.38 -7.88 -6.17
C ILE A 128 -10.29 -8.43 -7.29
N ASP A 129 -10.43 -9.74 -7.36
CA ASP A 129 -11.31 -10.44 -8.30
C ASP A 129 -12.19 -11.47 -7.56
N GLY A 130 -12.85 -11.03 -6.50
CA GLY A 130 -13.61 -11.89 -5.61
C GLY A 130 -12.74 -12.92 -4.92
N TYR A 131 -13.34 -13.94 -4.33
CA TYR A 131 -12.63 -15.02 -3.62
C TYR A 131 -11.81 -15.95 -4.53
N ALA A 132 -11.71 -15.65 -5.81
CA ALA A 132 -10.87 -16.36 -6.78
C ALA A 132 -9.49 -15.73 -7.01
N SER A 133 -9.22 -14.60 -6.36
CA SER A 133 -7.96 -13.84 -6.52
C SER A 133 -6.80 -14.40 -5.69
#